data_a84d0fba01274f46eb309988402d170b
#
_entry.id   a84d0fba01274f46eb309988402d170b
#
_cell.length_a   1.000
_cell.length_b   1.000
_cell.length_c   1.000
_cell.angle_alpha   90.00
_cell.angle_beta   90.00
_cell.angle_gamma   90.00
#
_symmetry.space_group_name_H-M   'P 1'
#
loop_
_entity.id
_entity.type
_entity.pdbx_description
1 polymer ?
#
loop_
_entity_poly.entity_id
_entity_poly.type
_entity_poly.pdbx_seq_one_letter_code
_entity_poly.pdbx_strand_id
1 'polypeptide(L)'
;MRFQHTCIESLASALPEEILSSTEIERRLSPLYERLRLPEGRLELMTGIKERRVWPEHTRPSDASAAAGKAALAKSAISADQVELFIHSAVSRDMLEPATASFAHRKIGLPATAQIFDVSNACLGFLNSLTIAASMIESGQIKCALIVSGENSRPLVEETINTLNTADLDRNGIKPYFANL
;
A
#
# COMPACT_ATOMS: atom_id res chain seq x y z
N MET A 1 7.37 23.28 -8.51
CA MET A 1 6.19 23.95 -7.93
C MET A 1 6.59 24.57 -6.61
N ARG A 2 6.01 25.72 -6.25
CA ARG A 2 6.13 26.32 -4.92
C ARG A 2 4.74 26.53 -4.37
N PHE A 3 4.51 26.13 -3.15
CA PHE A 3 3.26 26.33 -2.40
C PHE A 3 3.53 27.32 -1.28
N GLN A 4 2.62 28.25 -1.02
CA GLN A 4 2.75 29.32 -0.04
C GLN A 4 1.81 29.15 1.16
N HIS A 5 0.66 28.49 0.94
CA HIS A 5 -0.42 28.34 1.92
C HIS A 5 -0.65 26.88 2.34
N THR A 6 0.20 25.97 1.87
CA THR A 6 0.06 24.54 2.14
C THR A 6 1.18 24.06 3.06
N CYS A 7 0.83 23.27 4.07
CA CYS A 7 1.76 22.56 4.94
C CYS A 7 1.31 21.12 5.16
N ILE A 8 2.23 20.28 5.62
CA ILE A 8 1.93 18.94 6.12
C ILE A 8 1.69 19.06 7.61
N GLU A 9 0.46 18.89 8.04
CA GLU A 9 0.05 19.01 9.44
C GLU A 9 0.49 17.79 10.27
N SER A 10 0.29 16.60 9.76
CA SER A 10 0.65 15.36 10.45
C SER A 10 1.07 14.26 9.49
N LEU A 11 1.88 13.34 9.97
CA LEU A 11 2.25 12.09 9.29
C LEU A 11 2.12 10.92 10.25
N ALA A 12 1.56 9.81 9.75
CA ALA A 12 1.48 8.58 10.49
C ALA A 12 1.58 7.36 9.57
N SER A 13 1.89 6.23 10.17
CA SER A 13 1.88 4.93 9.52
C SER A 13 1.17 3.92 10.40
N ALA A 14 0.55 2.92 9.77
CA ALA A 14 0.03 1.72 10.42
C ALA A 14 0.75 0.54 9.76
N LEU A 15 1.44 -0.26 10.56
CA LEU A 15 2.17 -1.43 10.09
C LEU A 15 1.51 -2.69 10.62
N PRO A 16 1.40 -3.75 9.80
CA PRO A 16 0.93 -5.06 10.28
C PRO A 16 1.93 -5.68 11.26
N GLU A 17 1.42 -6.55 12.15
CA GLU A 17 2.24 -7.21 13.17
C GLU A 17 2.91 -8.47 12.66
N GLU A 18 2.28 -9.17 11.70
CA GLU A 18 2.78 -10.43 11.16
C GLU A 18 4.05 -10.23 10.35
N ILE A 19 5.06 -11.05 10.64
CA ILE A 19 6.36 -11.04 9.95
C ILE A 19 6.42 -12.24 9.02
N LEU A 20 6.78 -11.99 7.76
CA LEU A 20 7.11 -13.01 6.77
C LEU A 20 8.59 -12.87 6.39
N SER A 21 9.42 -13.81 6.85
CA SER A 21 10.84 -13.81 6.56
C SER A 21 11.15 -14.34 5.15
N SER A 22 12.29 -13.93 4.58
CA SER A 22 12.80 -14.50 3.33
C SER A 22 13.04 -16.00 3.45
N THR A 23 13.53 -16.48 4.60
CA THR A 23 13.70 -17.90 4.89
C THR A 23 12.37 -18.66 4.85
N GLU A 24 11.30 -18.09 5.41
CA GLU A 24 9.97 -18.72 5.36
C GLU A 24 9.43 -18.78 3.93
N ILE A 25 9.63 -17.75 3.14
CA ILE A 25 9.25 -17.76 1.71
C ILE A 25 10.04 -18.86 0.98
N GLU A 26 11.36 -18.96 1.19
CA GLU A 26 12.18 -20.01 0.57
C GLU A 26 11.76 -21.42 1.00
N ARG A 27 11.41 -21.60 2.28
CA ARG A 27 10.86 -22.87 2.77
C ARG A 27 9.58 -23.26 2.03
N ARG A 28 8.71 -22.31 1.74
CA ARG A 28 7.48 -22.51 0.98
C ARG A 28 7.74 -22.73 -0.52
N LEU A 29 8.89 -22.28 -1.02
CA LEU A 29 9.37 -22.52 -2.38
C LEU A 29 10.25 -23.78 -2.50
N SER A 30 10.31 -24.66 -1.48
CA SER A 30 11.14 -25.88 -1.53
C SER A 30 10.96 -26.70 -2.81
N PRO A 31 9.76 -26.93 -3.38
CA PRO A 31 9.63 -27.67 -4.64
C PRO A 31 10.37 -27.02 -5.81
N LEU A 32 10.31 -25.68 -5.90
CA LEU A 32 11.07 -24.93 -6.90
C LEU A 32 12.57 -25.03 -6.68
N TYR A 33 13.02 -24.84 -5.42
CA TYR A 33 14.43 -24.85 -5.04
C TYR A 33 15.08 -26.20 -5.34
N GLU A 34 14.40 -27.31 -5.02
CA GLU A 34 14.84 -28.65 -5.34
C GLU A 34 14.92 -28.90 -6.85
N ARG A 35 13.84 -28.57 -7.60
CA ARG A 35 13.76 -28.75 -9.04
C ARG A 35 14.88 -28.01 -9.79
N LEU A 36 15.14 -26.76 -9.41
CA LEU A 36 16.13 -25.91 -10.06
C LEU A 36 17.51 -25.94 -9.39
N ARG A 37 17.68 -26.74 -8.31
CA ARG A 37 18.90 -26.81 -7.51
C ARG A 37 19.39 -25.40 -7.11
N LEU A 38 18.50 -24.63 -6.50
CA LEU A 38 18.83 -23.29 -6.01
C LEU A 38 19.44 -23.38 -4.61
N PRO A 39 20.46 -22.57 -4.28
CA PRO A 39 20.99 -22.52 -2.93
C PRO A 39 20.02 -21.78 -1.99
N GLU A 40 19.97 -22.19 -0.72
CA GLU A 40 19.28 -21.47 0.34
C GLU A 40 19.87 -20.08 0.59
N GLY A 41 19.08 -19.16 1.12
CA GLY A 41 19.47 -17.77 1.38
C GLY A 41 19.54 -16.89 0.12
N ARG A 42 19.13 -17.43 -1.04
CA ARG A 42 19.17 -16.71 -2.31
C ARG A 42 18.24 -15.50 -2.36
N LEU A 43 17.05 -15.61 -1.79
CA LEU A 43 16.07 -14.51 -1.80
C LEU A 43 16.60 -13.32 -1.01
N GLU A 44 17.13 -13.54 0.19
CA GLU A 44 17.73 -12.48 1.00
C GLU A 44 18.98 -11.90 0.31
N LEU A 45 19.83 -12.76 -0.25
CA LEU A 45 21.04 -12.32 -0.97
C LEU A 45 20.71 -11.42 -2.17
N MET A 46 19.65 -11.74 -2.93
CA MET A 46 19.27 -10.98 -4.13
C MET A 46 18.52 -9.69 -3.82
N THR A 47 17.70 -9.68 -2.78
CA THR A 47 16.82 -8.56 -2.45
C THR A 47 17.36 -7.64 -1.36
N GLY A 48 18.27 -8.15 -0.52
CA GLY A 48 18.70 -7.49 0.72
C GLY A 48 17.61 -7.43 1.80
N ILE A 49 16.48 -8.13 1.58
CA ILE A 49 15.32 -8.10 2.48
C ILE A 49 15.30 -9.36 3.33
N LYS A 50 15.50 -9.20 4.64
CA LYS A 50 15.46 -10.29 5.61
C LYS A 50 14.04 -10.69 5.97
N GLU A 51 13.17 -9.70 6.17
CA GLU A 51 11.78 -9.89 6.59
C GLU A 51 10.86 -8.81 6.03
N ARG A 52 9.58 -9.13 5.91
CA ARG A 52 8.50 -8.23 5.50
C ARG A 52 7.40 -8.26 6.55
N ARG A 53 6.71 -7.15 6.71
CA ARG A 53 5.45 -7.12 7.45
C ARG A 53 4.31 -7.29 6.49
N VAL A 54 3.39 -8.20 6.83
CA VAL A 54 2.25 -8.54 5.98
C VAL A 54 0.95 -8.42 6.76
N TRP A 55 -0.07 -7.90 6.10
CA TRP A 55 -1.40 -7.84 6.67
C TRP A 55 -2.00 -9.23 6.85
N PRO A 56 -2.88 -9.44 7.84
CA PRO A 56 -3.66 -10.67 7.95
C PRO A 56 -4.39 -11.00 6.66
N GLU A 57 -4.66 -12.28 6.44
CA GLU A 57 -5.49 -12.73 5.34
C GLU A 57 -6.83 -11.99 5.36
N HIS A 58 -7.36 -11.66 4.20
CA HIS A 58 -8.61 -10.89 4.01
C HIS A 58 -8.57 -9.40 4.40
N THR A 59 -7.45 -8.86 4.89
CA THR A 59 -7.31 -7.41 5.06
C THR A 59 -7.38 -6.71 3.72
N ARG A 60 -8.32 -5.79 3.58
CA ARG A 60 -8.48 -5.01 2.35
C ARG A 60 -7.55 -3.78 2.34
N PRO A 61 -7.14 -3.29 1.16
CA PRO A 61 -6.43 -2.02 1.04
C PRO A 61 -7.11 -0.86 1.78
N SER A 62 -8.45 -0.80 1.76
CA SER A 62 -9.22 0.20 2.52
C SER A 62 -9.09 0.05 4.03
N ASP A 63 -8.84 -1.16 4.57
CA ASP A 63 -8.61 -1.36 6.01
C ASP A 63 -7.25 -0.79 6.42
N ALA A 64 -6.20 -1.11 5.66
CA ALA A 64 -4.86 -0.57 5.86
C ALA A 64 -4.85 0.97 5.76
N SER A 65 -5.50 1.50 4.73
CA SER A 65 -5.67 2.95 4.53
C SER A 65 -6.41 3.62 5.67
N ALA A 66 -7.49 3.00 6.14
CA ALA A 66 -8.26 3.55 7.26
C ALA A 66 -7.48 3.56 8.56
N ALA A 67 -6.68 2.53 8.82
CA ALA A 67 -5.80 2.48 9.99
C ALA A 67 -4.77 3.62 9.96
N ALA A 68 -4.11 3.82 8.83
CA ALA A 68 -3.13 4.90 8.65
C ALA A 68 -3.79 6.30 8.73
N GLY A 69 -4.96 6.48 8.09
CA GLY A 69 -5.70 7.74 8.13
C GLY A 69 -6.15 8.12 9.54
N LYS A 70 -6.69 7.17 10.31
CA LYS A 70 -7.04 7.39 11.72
C LYS A 70 -5.82 7.75 12.56
N ALA A 71 -4.69 7.06 12.33
CA ALA A 71 -3.46 7.35 13.04
C ALA A 71 -2.90 8.76 12.72
N ALA A 72 -3.07 9.23 11.48
CA ALA A 72 -2.68 10.59 11.09
C ALA A 72 -3.59 11.63 11.75
N LEU A 73 -4.91 11.45 11.70
CA LEU A 73 -5.86 12.35 12.37
C LEU A 73 -5.65 12.41 13.89
N ALA A 74 -5.35 11.28 14.53
CA ALA A 74 -5.07 11.25 15.96
C ALA A 74 -3.81 12.05 16.39
N LYS A 75 -2.90 12.31 15.45
CA LYS A 75 -1.70 13.14 15.66
C LYS A 75 -1.87 14.58 15.21
N SER A 76 -3.00 14.91 14.60
CA SER A 76 -3.31 16.22 14.03
C SER A 76 -4.15 17.05 14.99
N ALA A 77 -4.05 18.37 14.89
CA ALA A 77 -5.02 19.30 15.49
C ALA A 77 -6.32 19.37 14.69
N ILE A 78 -6.37 18.78 13.50
CA ILE A 78 -7.52 18.79 12.60
C ILE A 78 -8.42 17.58 12.91
N SER A 79 -9.70 17.83 13.12
CA SER A 79 -10.70 16.77 13.31
C SER A 79 -11.20 16.19 11.99
N ALA A 80 -11.74 14.98 12.03
CA ALA A 80 -12.19 14.28 10.82
C ALA A 80 -13.26 15.06 10.03
N ASP A 81 -14.13 15.81 10.71
CA ASP A 81 -15.20 16.62 10.12
C ASP A 81 -14.68 17.85 9.34
N GLN A 82 -13.42 18.23 9.54
CA GLN A 82 -12.79 19.34 8.81
C GLN A 82 -12.12 18.88 7.50
N VAL A 83 -12.06 17.57 7.23
CA VAL A 83 -11.47 17.05 5.98
C VAL A 83 -12.42 17.29 4.81
N GLU A 84 -11.98 18.09 3.85
CA GLU A 84 -12.76 18.46 2.66
C GLU A 84 -12.39 17.64 1.43
N LEU A 85 -11.18 17.03 1.43
CA LEU A 85 -10.70 16.16 0.37
C LEU A 85 -10.06 14.90 0.98
N PHE A 86 -10.46 13.75 0.47
CA PHE A 86 -9.83 12.48 0.82
C PHE A 86 -9.32 11.77 -0.45
N ILE A 87 -8.04 11.46 -0.49
CA ILE A 87 -7.40 10.74 -1.60
C ILE A 87 -6.84 9.42 -1.08
N HIS A 88 -7.27 8.33 -1.69
CA HIS A 88 -6.64 7.02 -1.53
C HIS A 88 -5.64 6.82 -2.68
N SER A 89 -4.37 6.65 -2.33
CA SER A 89 -3.30 6.48 -3.32
C SER A 89 -2.65 5.11 -3.17
N ALA A 90 -3.02 4.17 -4.03
CA ALA A 90 -2.50 2.81 -3.99
C ALA A 90 -2.62 2.12 -5.37
N VAL A 91 -1.85 1.07 -5.56
CA VAL A 91 -2.01 0.13 -6.67
C VAL A 91 -3.07 -0.92 -6.32
N SER A 92 -3.03 -1.41 -5.08
CA SER A 92 -4.01 -2.37 -4.57
C SER A 92 -5.38 -1.69 -4.39
N ARG A 93 -6.44 -2.40 -4.75
CA ARG A 93 -7.82 -1.93 -4.65
C ARG A 93 -8.70 -2.95 -3.97
N ASP A 94 -9.76 -2.49 -3.30
CA ASP A 94 -10.78 -3.39 -2.76
C ASP A 94 -11.56 -4.07 -3.89
N MET A 95 -11.86 -3.29 -4.94
CA MET A 95 -12.52 -3.72 -6.18
C MET A 95 -12.30 -2.67 -7.27
N LEU A 96 -12.70 -2.97 -8.49
CA LEU A 96 -12.55 -2.06 -9.62
C LEU A 96 -13.40 -0.80 -9.43
N GLU A 97 -14.66 -0.97 -9.05
CA GLU A 97 -15.63 0.09 -8.73
C GLU A 97 -16.58 -0.36 -7.61
N PRO A 98 -16.99 0.51 -6.70
CA PRO A 98 -16.58 1.93 -6.59
C PRO A 98 -15.13 2.09 -6.11
N ALA A 99 -14.61 3.32 -6.21
CA ALA A 99 -13.25 3.67 -5.74
C ALA A 99 -12.98 3.17 -4.32
N THR A 100 -11.77 2.66 -4.05
CA THR A 100 -11.35 2.20 -2.71
C THR A 100 -11.43 3.32 -1.69
N ALA A 101 -11.25 4.57 -2.12
CA ALA A 101 -11.46 5.77 -1.30
C ALA A 101 -12.83 5.77 -0.62
N SER A 102 -13.90 5.30 -1.27
CA SER A 102 -15.25 5.28 -0.68
C SER A 102 -15.35 4.38 0.55
N PHE A 103 -14.68 3.23 0.52
CA PHE A 103 -14.64 2.31 1.65
C PHE A 103 -13.77 2.83 2.80
N ALA A 104 -12.58 3.35 2.47
CA ALA A 104 -11.66 3.91 3.46
C ALA A 104 -12.26 5.17 4.12
N HIS A 105 -12.87 6.06 3.34
CA HIS A 105 -13.59 7.24 3.81
C HIS A 105 -14.63 6.88 4.90
N ARG A 106 -15.49 5.90 4.61
CA ARG A 106 -16.50 5.43 5.55
C ARG A 106 -15.87 4.83 6.83
N LYS A 107 -14.80 4.03 6.67
CA LYS A 107 -14.10 3.38 7.79
C LYS A 107 -13.38 4.39 8.70
N ILE A 108 -12.89 5.49 8.14
CA ILE A 108 -12.26 6.59 8.90
C ILE A 108 -13.34 7.40 9.63
N GLY A 109 -14.52 7.55 9.06
CA GLY A 109 -15.60 8.38 9.57
C GLY A 109 -15.51 9.83 9.09
N LEU A 110 -15.09 10.06 7.84
CA LEU A 110 -15.01 11.38 7.26
C LEU A 110 -16.41 11.90 6.85
N PRO A 111 -16.59 13.23 6.73
CA PRO A 111 -17.89 13.83 6.41
C PRO A 111 -18.33 13.50 4.98
N ALA A 112 -19.63 13.31 4.78
CA ALA A 112 -20.21 13.02 3.47
C ALA A 112 -19.99 14.13 2.44
N THR A 113 -19.62 15.33 2.87
CA THR A 113 -19.30 16.48 2.03
C THR A 113 -17.88 16.45 1.47
N ALA A 114 -16.99 15.61 2.01
CA ALA A 114 -15.64 15.48 1.50
C ALA A 114 -15.62 14.94 0.07
N GLN A 115 -14.84 15.54 -0.81
CA GLN A 115 -14.56 14.98 -2.12
C GLN A 115 -13.68 13.73 -1.94
N ILE A 116 -13.93 12.68 -2.72
CA ILE A 116 -13.17 11.42 -2.62
C ILE A 116 -12.81 10.90 -4.00
N PHE A 117 -11.59 10.38 -4.16
CA PHE A 117 -11.16 9.62 -5.34
C PHE A 117 -9.88 8.82 -5.07
N ASP A 118 -9.61 7.87 -5.96
CA ASP A 118 -8.37 7.10 -5.99
C ASP A 118 -7.35 7.74 -6.94
N VAL A 119 -6.06 7.69 -6.56
CA VAL A 119 -4.92 8.01 -7.44
C VAL A 119 -4.05 6.77 -7.57
N SER A 120 -3.85 6.30 -8.79
CA SER A 120 -2.99 5.15 -9.07
C SER A 120 -1.82 5.57 -9.97
N ASN A 121 -0.63 5.63 -9.40
CA ASN A 121 0.63 5.86 -10.13
C ASN A 121 1.80 5.20 -9.39
N ALA A 122 1.62 3.93 -9.02
CA ALA A 122 2.60 3.15 -8.28
C ALA A 122 3.23 3.96 -7.12
N CYS A 123 4.55 3.88 -6.93
CA CYS A 123 5.27 4.59 -5.86
C CYS A 123 5.20 6.14 -5.96
N LEU A 124 4.79 6.71 -7.08
CA LEU A 124 4.63 8.15 -7.25
C LEU A 124 3.22 8.65 -6.92
N GLY A 125 2.23 7.76 -6.79
CA GLY A 125 0.84 8.14 -6.56
C GLY A 125 0.65 9.00 -5.31
N PHE A 126 1.35 8.70 -4.22
CA PHE A 126 1.28 9.49 -3.00
C PHE A 126 1.79 10.92 -3.20
N LEU A 127 2.92 11.11 -3.89
CA LEU A 127 3.45 12.44 -4.21
C LEU A 127 2.54 13.20 -5.19
N ASN A 128 1.94 12.50 -6.15
CA ASN A 128 0.94 13.11 -7.03
C ASN A 128 -0.27 13.60 -6.24
N SER A 129 -0.75 12.80 -5.28
CA SER A 129 -1.86 13.18 -4.40
C SER A 129 -1.54 14.40 -3.54
N LEU A 130 -0.32 14.50 -3.01
CA LEU A 130 0.15 15.68 -2.30
C LEU A 130 0.12 16.92 -3.21
N THR A 131 0.57 16.78 -4.46
CA THR A 131 0.56 17.87 -5.45
C THR A 131 -0.86 18.32 -5.79
N ILE A 132 -1.79 17.37 -5.97
CA ILE A 132 -3.21 17.66 -6.25
C ILE A 132 -3.82 18.43 -5.07
N ALA A 133 -3.71 17.89 -3.85
CA ALA A 133 -4.26 18.51 -2.66
C ALA A 133 -3.66 19.90 -2.41
N ALA A 134 -2.34 20.04 -2.53
CA ALA A 134 -1.66 21.33 -2.38
C ALA A 134 -2.16 22.36 -3.40
N SER A 135 -2.35 21.98 -4.66
CA SER A 135 -2.88 22.87 -5.70
C SER A 135 -4.32 23.31 -5.41
N MET A 136 -5.16 22.43 -4.85
CA MET A 136 -6.52 22.76 -4.45
C MET A 136 -6.55 23.71 -3.24
N ILE A 137 -5.63 23.53 -2.28
CA ILE A 137 -5.50 24.44 -1.14
C ILE A 137 -5.00 25.81 -1.60
N GLU A 138 -3.95 25.87 -2.42
CA GLU A 138 -3.41 27.14 -2.95
C GLU A 138 -4.44 27.94 -3.76
N SER A 139 -5.33 27.25 -4.47
CA SER A 139 -6.42 27.88 -5.22
C SER A 139 -7.65 28.23 -4.37
N GLY A 140 -7.63 27.93 -3.07
CA GLY A 140 -8.73 28.23 -2.15
C GLY A 140 -9.97 27.33 -2.30
N GLN A 141 -9.85 26.21 -3.03
CA GLN A 141 -10.97 25.28 -3.24
C GLN A 141 -11.27 24.45 -1.99
N ILE A 142 -10.24 24.11 -1.24
CA ILE A 142 -10.30 23.37 0.01
C ILE A 142 -9.31 23.94 1.03
N LYS A 143 -9.52 23.64 2.30
CA LYS A 143 -8.60 24.03 3.39
C LYS A 143 -7.82 22.85 3.95
N CYS A 144 -8.39 21.64 3.87
CA CYS A 144 -7.81 20.44 4.46
C CYS A 144 -8.02 19.22 3.58
N ALA A 145 -6.96 18.43 3.44
CA ALA A 145 -6.99 17.14 2.75
C ALA A 145 -6.37 16.04 3.61
N LEU A 146 -6.94 14.84 3.54
CA LEU A 146 -6.34 13.62 4.05
C LEU A 146 -5.93 12.74 2.88
N ILE A 147 -4.66 12.38 2.82
CA ILE A 147 -4.11 11.48 1.81
C ILE A 147 -3.64 10.22 2.49
N VAL A 148 -4.07 9.07 2.00
CA VAL A 148 -3.67 7.77 2.53
C VAL A 148 -3.16 6.86 1.43
N SER A 149 -2.25 5.96 1.80
CA SER A 149 -1.82 4.86 0.94
C SER A 149 -1.92 3.58 1.74
N GLY A 150 -2.67 2.61 1.25
CA GLY A 150 -2.83 1.31 1.88
C GLY A 150 -2.64 0.22 0.84
N GLU A 151 -1.54 -0.53 0.97
CA GLU A 151 -1.21 -1.65 0.11
C GLU A 151 -1.31 -2.96 0.89
N ASN A 152 -1.82 -4.00 0.23
CA ASN A 152 -1.74 -5.36 0.72
C ASN A 152 -1.09 -6.25 -0.34
N SER A 153 0.18 -6.58 -0.13
CA SER A 153 0.96 -7.43 -1.03
C SER A 153 0.76 -8.93 -0.78
N ARG A 154 0.10 -9.35 0.31
CA ARG A 154 -0.07 -10.78 0.62
C ARG A 154 -0.65 -11.59 -0.54
N PRO A 155 -1.77 -11.20 -1.20
CA PRO A 155 -2.31 -11.96 -2.32
C PRO A 155 -1.31 -12.15 -3.47
N LEU A 156 -0.52 -11.11 -3.76
CA LEU A 156 0.52 -11.18 -4.80
C LEU A 156 1.63 -12.16 -4.42
N VAL A 157 2.10 -12.12 -3.19
CA VAL A 157 3.15 -13.05 -2.69
C VAL A 157 2.64 -14.49 -2.70
N GLU A 158 1.41 -14.73 -2.22
CA GLU A 158 0.81 -16.07 -2.21
C GLU A 158 0.66 -16.64 -3.62
N GLU A 159 0.13 -15.86 -4.55
CA GLU A 159 -0.02 -16.28 -5.95
C GLU A 159 1.33 -16.48 -6.64
N THR A 160 2.32 -15.65 -6.31
CA THR A 160 3.69 -15.80 -6.83
C THR A 160 4.31 -17.11 -6.35
N ILE A 161 4.18 -17.46 -5.07
CA ILE A 161 4.67 -18.74 -4.53
C ILE A 161 3.96 -19.92 -5.23
N ASN A 162 2.64 -19.84 -5.37
CA ASN A 162 1.87 -20.88 -6.06
C ASN A 162 2.34 -21.06 -7.51
N THR A 163 2.45 -19.97 -8.27
CA THR A 163 2.92 -20.00 -9.65
C THR A 163 4.33 -20.58 -9.78
N LEU A 164 5.26 -20.15 -8.93
CA LEU A 164 6.65 -20.63 -8.95
C LEU A 164 6.75 -22.13 -8.64
N ASN A 165 5.88 -22.65 -7.79
CA ASN A 165 5.88 -24.08 -7.45
C ASN A 165 5.22 -24.95 -8.51
N THR A 166 4.24 -24.41 -9.27
CA THR A 166 3.41 -25.21 -10.18
C THR A 166 3.79 -25.06 -11.65
N ALA A 167 4.28 -23.88 -12.06
CA ALA A 167 4.64 -23.63 -13.44
C ALA A 167 5.99 -24.27 -13.82
N ASP A 168 6.09 -24.76 -15.05
CA ASP A 168 7.35 -25.29 -15.61
C ASP A 168 8.25 -24.13 -16.09
N LEU A 169 8.93 -23.49 -15.12
CA LEU A 169 9.82 -22.36 -15.33
C LEU A 169 11.29 -22.80 -15.10
N ASP A 170 12.17 -22.34 -16.00
CA ASP A 170 13.61 -22.47 -15.84
C ASP A 170 14.20 -21.35 -14.95
N ARG A 171 15.53 -21.37 -14.74
CA ARG A 171 16.23 -20.35 -13.94
C ARG A 171 16.10 -18.92 -14.47
N ASN A 172 15.84 -18.72 -15.76
CA ASN A 172 15.61 -17.40 -16.32
C ASN A 172 14.15 -16.99 -16.19
N GLY A 173 13.22 -17.92 -16.41
CA GLY A 173 11.79 -17.70 -16.29
C GLY A 173 11.32 -17.31 -14.89
N ILE A 174 12.03 -17.72 -13.83
CA ILE A 174 11.67 -17.35 -12.45
C ILE A 174 12.05 -15.91 -12.06
N LYS A 175 13.01 -15.28 -12.76
CA LYS A 175 13.54 -13.95 -12.35
C LYS A 175 12.51 -12.86 -12.20
N PRO A 176 11.52 -12.68 -13.11
CA PRO A 176 10.48 -11.67 -12.96
C PRO A 176 9.62 -11.88 -11.72
N TYR A 177 9.39 -13.12 -11.33
CA TYR A 177 8.55 -13.46 -10.18
C TYR A 177 9.23 -13.16 -8.84
N PHE A 178 10.55 -13.29 -8.77
CA PHE A 178 11.29 -12.97 -7.53
C PHE A 178 11.18 -11.49 -7.14
N ALA A 179 10.86 -10.60 -8.08
CA ALA A 179 10.59 -9.19 -7.78
C ALA A 179 9.27 -8.96 -7.04
N ASN A 180 8.39 -9.97 -6.98
CA ASN A 180 7.10 -9.90 -6.29
C ASN A 180 7.17 -10.49 -4.86
N LEU A 181 8.31 -11.07 -4.49
CA LEU A 181 8.57 -11.69 -3.19
C LEU A 181 9.36 -10.75 -2.28
#